data_574a0419d0448836e3075b68a4a7b2a2
#
_entry.id   574a0419d0448836e3075b68a4a7b2a2
#
_cell.length_a   1.000
_cell.length_b   1.000
_cell.length_c   1.000
_cell.angle_alpha   90.00
_cell.angle_beta   90.00
_cell.angle_gamma   90.00
#
_symmetry.space_group_name_H-M   'P 1'
#
loop_
_entity.id
_entity.type
_entity.pdbx_description
1 polymer ?
#
loop_
_entity_poly.entity_id
_entity_poly.type
_entity_poly.pdbx_seq_one_letter_code
_entity_poly.pdbx_strand_id
1 'polypeptide(L)'
;AVISMALFTIGYTTTTSFGTYFFKYAFKDEGMYGVFAAILGVAQITALVIFPAISKKISRKTFYTLGTALVLAGYVLFFLSPMSIVPIGIAGVLIFVGEAFIQLLILMFLSDTIEYGQWKLGKRNQAVTLSVQPLINKLGGAVATGIMTATLLVSGINSAKTPDDVTSEGLMILKLAM
;
A
#
# COMPACT_ATOMS: atom_id res chain seq x y z
N ALA A 1 10.13 12.61 7.87
CA ALA A 1 8.69 12.44 7.62
C ALA A 1 8.38 12.42 6.12
N VAL A 2 8.70 13.48 5.36
CA VAL A 2 8.35 13.62 3.92
C VAL A 2 8.87 12.47 3.06
N ILE A 3 10.14 12.09 3.20
CA ILE A 3 10.76 11.00 2.43
C ILE A 3 10.07 9.65 2.75
N SER A 4 9.84 9.36 4.04
CA SER A 4 9.14 8.13 4.43
C SER A 4 7.73 8.07 3.87
N MET A 5 7.03 9.20 3.87
CA MET A 5 5.70 9.33 3.29
C MET A 5 5.72 9.11 1.77
N ALA A 6 6.71 9.66 1.07
CA ALA A 6 6.85 9.47 -0.38
C ALA A 6 7.11 8.00 -0.73
N LEU A 7 8.07 7.36 -0.05
CA LEU A 7 8.37 5.94 -0.25
C LEU A 7 7.17 5.04 0.06
N PHE A 8 6.45 5.33 1.15
CA PHE A 8 5.23 4.62 1.50
C PHE A 8 4.15 4.76 0.42
N THR A 9 3.90 5.99 -0.06
CA THR A 9 2.90 6.25 -1.11
C THR A 9 3.25 5.56 -2.42
N ILE A 10 4.52 5.56 -2.81
CA ILE A 10 4.97 4.86 -4.02
C ILE A 10 4.70 3.36 -3.87
N GLY A 11 5.12 2.73 -2.78
CA GLY A 11 4.91 1.31 -2.52
C GLY A 11 3.43 0.94 -2.51
N TYR A 12 2.62 1.66 -1.74
CA TYR A 12 1.17 1.45 -1.65
C TYR A 12 0.48 1.55 -3.02
N THR A 13 0.76 2.64 -3.76
CA THR A 13 0.13 2.86 -5.06
C THR A 13 0.59 1.83 -6.09
N THR A 14 1.86 1.42 -6.05
CA THR A 14 2.39 0.37 -6.92
C THR A 14 1.66 -0.95 -6.68
N THR A 15 1.59 -1.40 -5.43
CA THR A 15 0.91 -2.66 -5.07
C THR A 15 -0.56 -2.65 -5.47
N THR A 16 -1.29 -1.58 -5.16
CA THR A 16 -2.72 -1.48 -5.50
C THR A 16 -2.96 -1.43 -7.01
N SER A 17 -2.08 -0.79 -7.76
CA SER A 17 -2.16 -0.72 -9.23
C SER A 17 -1.97 -2.08 -9.91
N PHE A 18 -1.17 -2.96 -9.33
CA PHE A 18 -0.96 -4.30 -9.88
C PHE A 18 -2.11 -5.28 -9.56
N GLY A 19 -2.97 -4.97 -8.61
CA GLY A 19 -4.02 -5.88 -8.16
C GLY A 19 -4.86 -6.48 -9.30
N THR A 20 -5.37 -5.66 -10.20
CA THR A 20 -6.17 -6.11 -11.35
C THR A 20 -5.35 -7.04 -12.27
N TYR A 21 -4.11 -6.67 -12.57
CA TYR A 21 -3.22 -7.48 -13.43
C TYR A 21 -2.87 -8.81 -12.77
N PHE A 22 -2.63 -8.83 -11.47
CA PHE A 22 -2.37 -10.05 -10.72
C PHE A 22 -3.55 -11.02 -10.81
N PHE A 23 -4.77 -10.57 -10.53
CA PHE A 23 -5.94 -11.43 -10.60
C PHE A 23 -6.27 -11.90 -12.03
N LYS A 24 -6.06 -11.05 -13.02
CA LYS A 24 -6.29 -11.40 -14.42
C LYS A 24 -5.29 -12.40 -14.97
N TYR A 25 -3.99 -12.17 -14.75
CA TYR A 25 -2.92 -12.93 -15.42
C TYR A 25 -2.29 -14.01 -14.53
N ALA A 26 -2.10 -13.77 -13.24
CA ALA A 26 -1.49 -14.74 -12.34
C ALA A 26 -2.53 -15.66 -11.69
N PHE A 27 -3.61 -15.10 -11.19
CA PHE A 27 -4.71 -15.85 -10.58
C PHE A 27 -5.66 -16.46 -11.63
N LYS A 28 -5.70 -15.91 -12.84
CA LYS A 28 -6.54 -16.29 -13.98
C LYS A 28 -8.05 -16.20 -13.74
N ASP A 29 -8.46 -15.35 -12.80
CA ASP A 29 -9.85 -15.04 -12.51
C ASP A 29 -10.00 -13.58 -12.12
N GLU A 30 -10.35 -12.74 -13.11
CA GLU A 30 -10.54 -11.31 -12.92
C GLU A 30 -11.72 -10.98 -11.99
N GLY A 31 -12.74 -11.84 -11.95
CA GLY A 31 -13.90 -11.67 -11.07
C GLY A 31 -13.55 -11.75 -9.59
N MET A 32 -12.54 -12.54 -9.24
CA MET A 32 -12.04 -12.65 -7.87
C MET A 32 -11.39 -11.37 -7.35
N TYR A 33 -10.95 -10.47 -8.23
CA TYR A 33 -10.46 -9.15 -7.81
C TYR A 33 -11.53 -8.34 -7.05
N GLY A 34 -12.79 -8.38 -7.50
CA GLY A 34 -13.88 -7.71 -6.81
C GLY A 34 -14.12 -8.26 -5.40
N VAL A 35 -14.09 -9.58 -5.24
CA VAL A 35 -14.20 -10.25 -3.93
C VAL A 35 -13.04 -9.86 -3.03
N PHE A 36 -11.82 -9.93 -3.56
CA PHE A 36 -10.60 -9.53 -2.84
C PHE A 36 -10.67 -8.07 -2.40
N ALA A 37 -11.02 -7.15 -3.29
CA ALA A 37 -11.16 -5.72 -2.99
C ALA A 37 -12.22 -5.46 -1.90
N ALA A 38 -13.33 -6.19 -1.90
CA ALA A 38 -14.35 -6.10 -0.86
C ALA A 38 -13.81 -6.55 0.51
N ILE A 39 -13.08 -7.67 0.56
CA ILE A 39 -12.43 -8.16 1.79
C ILE A 39 -11.46 -7.12 2.33
N LEU A 40 -10.60 -6.55 1.46
CA LEU A 40 -9.64 -5.52 1.84
C LEU A 40 -10.31 -4.24 2.32
N GLY A 41 -11.40 -3.82 1.66
CA GLY A 41 -12.18 -2.64 2.07
C GLY A 41 -12.76 -2.79 3.48
N VAL A 42 -13.36 -3.94 3.79
CA VAL A 42 -13.87 -4.26 5.13
C VAL A 42 -12.74 -4.27 6.16
N ALA A 43 -11.60 -4.91 5.83
CA ALA A 43 -10.46 -4.96 6.72
C ALA A 43 -9.89 -3.56 7.01
N GLN A 44 -9.79 -2.72 6.00
CA GLN A 44 -9.29 -1.34 6.12
C GLN A 44 -10.23 -0.47 6.96
N ILE A 45 -11.55 -0.53 6.73
CA ILE A 45 -12.53 0.18 7.54
C ILE A 45 -12.47 -0.28 9.00
N THR A 46 -12.37 -1.58 9.23
CA THR A 46 -12.25 -2.14 10.58
C THR A 46 -10.97 -1.62 11.28
N ALA A 47 -9.85 -1.59 10.57
CA ALA A 47 -8.59 -1.05 11.08
C ALA A 47 -8.73 0.43 11.46
N LEU A 48 -9.40 1.25 10.62
CA LEU A 48 -9.63 2.67 10.90
C LEU A 48 -10.49 2.87 12.15
N VAL A 49 -11.53 2.06 12.35
CA VAL A 49 -12.42 2.13 13.52
C VAL A 49 -11.68 1.72 14.81
N ILE A 50 -10.85 0.69 14.74
CA ILE A 50 -10.11 0.17 15.90
C ILE A 50 -8.90 1.07 16.26
N PHE A 51 -8.33 1.78 15.29
CA PHE A 51 -7.13 2.60 15.47
C PHE A 51 -7.19 3.54 16.68
N PRO A 52 -8.26 4.35 16.93
CA PRO A 52 -8.29 5.26 18.07
C PRO A 52 -8.23 4.56 19.43
N ALA A 53 -8.77 3.34 19.52
CA ALA A 53 -8.75 2.56 20.75
C ALA A 53 -7.34 2.00 21.06
N ILE A 54 -6.63 1.55 20.03
CA ILE A 54 -5.28 1.00 20.16
C ILE A 54 -4.25 2.11 20.35
N SER A 55 -4.37 3.21 19.60
CA SER A 55 -3.41 4.33 19.61
C SER A 55 -3.32 5.05 20.95
N LYS A 56 -4.35 4.93 21.81
CA LYS A 56 -4.34 5.44 23.19
C LYS A 56 -3.47 4.60 24.14
N LYS A 57 -3.24 3.33 23.83
CA LYS A 57 -2.55 2.38 24.73
C LYS A 57 -1.11 2.13 24.33
N ILE A 58 -0.75 2.38 23.09
CA ILE A 58 0.55 2.05 22.50
C ILE A 58 1.25 3.32 22.03
N SER A 59 2.58 3.43 22.25
CA SER A 59 3.34 4.55 21.77
C SER A 59 3.29 4.64 20.23
N ARG A 60 3.27 5.85 19.66
CA ARG A 60 3.23 6.06 18.20
C ARG A 60 4.36 5.34 17.48
N LYS A 61 5.56 5.32 18.07
CA LYS A 61 6.73 4.62 17.52
C LYS A 61 6.48 3.10 17.45
N THR A 62 6.03 2.50 18.54
CA THR A 62 5.73 1.06 18.60
C THR A 62 4.61 0.69 17.62
N PHE A 63 3.60 1.56 17.52
CA PHE A 63 2.48 1.32 16.62
C PHE A 63 2.89 1.40 15.14
N TYR A 64 3.76 2.35 14.79
CA TYR A 64 4.34 2.42 13.44
C TYR A 64 5.16 1.16 13.11
N THR A 65 5.96 0.70 14.06
CA THR A 65 6.75 -0.55 13.90
C THR A 65 5.83 -1.77 13.71
N LEU A 66 4.74 -1.86 14.48
CA LEU A 66 3.74 -2.93 14.31
C LEU A 66 3.07 -2.88 12.95
N GLY A 67 2.64 -1.70 12.50
CA GLY A 67 2.07 -1.52 11.16
C GLY A 67 3.05 -1.96 10.07
N THR A 68 4.31 -1.56 10.17
CA THR A 68 5.36 -1.97 9.23
C THR A 68 5.61 -3.48 9.27
N ALA A 69 5.64 -4.08 10.46
CA ALA A 69 5.80 -5.54 10.62
C ALA A 69 4.63 -6.32 9.98
N LEU A 70 3.38 -5.83 10.14
CA LEU A 70 2.21 -6.42 9.49
C LEU A 70 2.31 -6.37 7.97
N VAL A 71 2.72 -5.23 7.42
CA VAL A 71 2.92 -5.06 5.97
C VAL A 71 3.97 -6.03 5.46
N LEU A 72 5.14 -6.09 6.10
CA LEU A 72 6.21 -7.00 5.69
C LEU A 72 5.79 -8.48 5.79
N ALA A 73 5.14 -8.87 6.89
CA ALA A 73 4.61 -10.23 7.05
C ALA A 73 3.58 -10.56 5.97
N GLY A 74 2.72 -9.61 5.64
CA GLY A 74 1.74 -9.74 4.57
C GLY A 74 2.38 -9.94 3.20
N TYR A 75 3.41 -9.17 2.84
CA TYR A 75 4.14 -9.36 1.58
C TYR A 75 4.86 -10.71 1.50
N VAL A 76 5.52 -11.12 2.58
CA VAL A 76 6.17 -12.45 2.64
C VAL A 76 5.13 -13.56 2.46
N LEU A 77 4.00 -13.47 3.16
CA LEU A 77 2.92 -14.43 3.03
C LEU A 77 2.35 -14.43 1.60
N PHE A 78 2.11 -13.25 1.02
CA PHE A 78 1.61 -13.10 -0.35
C PHE A 78 2.55 -13.76 -1.37
N PHE A 79 3.86 -13.52 -1.25
CA PHE A 79 4.86 -14.09 -2.16
C PHE A 79 4.93 -15.62 -2.08
N LEU A 80 4.86 -16.17 -0.85
CA LEU A 80 4.92 -17.61 -0.60
C LEU A 80 3.58 -18.33 -0.82
N SER A 81 2.48 -17.60 -0.94
CA SER A 81 1.15 -18.18 -1.03
C SER A 81 0.94 -18.92 -2.35
N PRO A 82 0.30 -20.11 -2.29
CA PRO A 82 -0.22 -20.75 -3.49
C PRO A 82 -1.32 -19.89 -4.11
N MET A 83 -1.65 -20.13 -5.39
CA MET A 83 -2.72 -19.44 -6.12
C MET A 83 -4.10 -19.85 -5.59
N SER A 84 -4.39 -19.50 -4.35
CA SER A 84 -5.66 -19.73 -3.65
C SER A 84 -6.12 -18.42 -3.00
N ILE A 85 -7.42 -18.14 -3.07
CA ILE A 85 -7.98 -16.89 -2.57
C ILE A 85 -7.82 -16.73 -1.04
N VAL A 86 -7.81 -17.83 -0.29
CA VAL A 86 -7.72 -17.80 1.17
C VAL A 86 -6.37 -17.26 1.67
N PRO A 87 -5.21 -17.85 1.33
CA PRO A 87 -3.92 -17.33 1.77
C PRO A 87 -3.61 -15.95 1.17
N ILE A 88 -3.99 -15.68 -0.09
CA ILE A 88 -3.86 -14.37 -0.72
C ILE A 88 -4.73 -13.34 0.00
N GLY A 89 -5.96 -13.71 0.38
CA GLY A 89 -6.86 -12.84 1.15
C GLY A 89 -6.30 -12.50 2.52
N ILE A 90 -5.76 -13.48 3.25
CA ILE A 90 -5.12 -13.25 4.56
C ILE A 90 -3.91 -12.32 4.41
N ALA A 91 -3.05 -12.57 3.42
CA ALA A 91 -1.90 -11.72 3.13
C ALA A 91 -2.33 -10.28 2.83
N GLY A 92 -3.35 -10.11 1.98
CA GLY A 92 -3.92 -8.81 1.65
C GLY A 92 -4.47 -8.08 2.88
N VAL A 93 -5.21 -8.78 3.75
CA VAL A 93 -5.72 -8.19 5.01
C VAL A 93 -4.58 -7.69 5.88
N LEU A 94 -3.50 -8.46 6.05
CA LEU A 94 -2.34 -8.04 6.83
C LEU A 94 -1.69 -6.78 6.25
N ILE A 95 -1.48 -6.73 4.92
CA ILE A 95 -0.92 -5.58 4.23
C ILE A 95 -1.82 -4.36 4.45
N PHE A 96 -3.11 -4.44 4.11
CA PHE A 96 -4.02 -3.29 4.12
C PHE A 96 -4.34 -2.78 5.53
N VAL A 97 -4.41 -3.65 6.54
CA VAL A 97 -4.52 -3.25 7.95
C VAL A 97 -3.26 -2.50 8.40
N GLY A 98 -2.08 -3.05 8.10
CA GLY A 98 -0.82 -2.39 8.42
C GLY A 98 -0.67 -1.04 7.72
N GLU A 99 -1.04 -0.94 6.45
CA GLU A 99 -1.05 0.30 5.67
C GLU A 99 -2.03 1.34 6.21
N ALA A 100 -3.24 0.94 6.62
CA ALA A 100 -4.21 1.83 7.25
C ALA A 100 -3.63 2.45 8.53
N PHE A 101 -2.95 1.66 9.35
CA PHE A 101 -2.29 2.16 10.57
C PHE A 101 -1.17 3.14 10.25
N ILE A 102 -0.31 2.82 9.28
CA ILE A 102 0.79 3.70 8.86
C ILE A 102 0.24 5.02 8.30
N GLN A 103 -0.79 4.97 7.47
CA GLN A 103 -1.41 6.15 6.85
C GLN A 103 -1.97 7.11 7.90
N LEU A 104 -2.67 6.59 8.93
CA LEU A 104 -3.17 7.42 10.03
C LEU A 104 -2.05 8.02 10.87
N LEU A 105 -0.99 7.24 11.13
CA LEU A 105 0.17 7.73 11.87
C LEU A 105 0.93 8.82 11.11
N ILE A 106 1.01 8.74 9.78
CA ILE A 106 1.60 9.78 8.94
C ILE A 106 0.85 11.11 9.14
N LEU A 107 -0.49 11.08 9.15
CA LEU A 107 -1.31 12.29 9.43
C LEU A 107 -1.04 12.86 10.82
N MET A 108 -0.91 12.00 11.83
CA MET A 108 -0.56 12.43 13.19
C MET A 108 0.84 13.04 13.24
N PHE A 109 1.82 12.46 12.56
CA PHE A 109 3.18 13.03 12.49
C PHE A 109 3.22 14.38 11.75
N LEU A 110 2.38 14.57 10.73
CA LEU A 110 2.25 15.88 10.09
C LEU A 110 1.69 16.92 11.06
N SER A 111 0.65 16.56 11.84
CA SER A 111 0.09 17.44 12.87
C SER A 111 1.13 17.80 13.94
N ASP A 112 1.89 16.84 14.43
CA ASP A 112 2.99 17.06 15.38
C ASP A 112 4.07 18.00 14.80
N THR A 113 4.34 17.89 13.50
CA THR A 113 5.30 18.77 12.81
C THR A 113 4.81 20.22 12.77
N ILE A 114 3.48 20.44 12.62
CA ILE A 114 2.87 21.76 12.66
C ILE A 114 2.98 22.37 14.05
N GLU A 115 2.65 21.59 15.09
CA GLU A 115 2.74 22.02 16.48
C GLU A 115 4.18 22.35 16.90
N TYR A 116 5.13 21.49 16.53
CA TYR A 116 6.56 21.72 16.77
C TYR A 116 7.06 22.97 16.05
N GLY A 117 6.63 23.19 14.79
CA GLY A 117 6.97 24.38 14.03
C GLY A 117 6.44 25.66 14.69
N GLN A 118 5.19 25.63 15.20
CA GLN A 118 4.59 26.74 15.92
C GLN A 118 5.37 27.05 17.21
N TRP A 119 5.71 26.02 17.99
CA TRP A 119 6.48 26.18 19.22
C TRP A 119 7.87 26.77 18.97
N LYS A 120 8.59 26.27 17.95
CA LYS A 120 9.97 26.66 17.68
C LYS A 120 10.12 27.98 16.91
N LEU A 121 9.22 28.25 15.97
CA LEU A 121 9.33 29.38 15.04
C LEU A 121 8.31 30.50 15.31
N GLY A 122 7.42 30.31 16.28
CA GLY A 122 6.36 31.28 16.60
C GLY A 122 5.29 31.44 15.50
N LYS A 123 5.37 30.66 14.41
CA LYS A 123 4.45 30.74 13.26
C LYS A 123 3.83 29.38 12.95
N ARG A 124 2.51 29.38 12.77
CA ARG A 124 1.76 28.17 12.42
C ARG A 124 1.60 28.03 10.91
N ASN A 125 2.49 27.30 10.29
CA ASN A 125 2.51 27.06 8.83
C ASN A 125 1.68 25.80 8.46
N GLN A 126 0.43 25.72 8.96
CA GLN A 126 -0.42 24.55 8.79
C GLN A 126 -0.73 24.27 7.30
N ALA A 127 -1.10 25.30 6.54
CA ALA A 127 -1.45 25.16 5.12
C ALA A 127 -0.29 24.57 4.30
N VAL A 128 0.93 25.09 4.51
CA VAL A 128 2.14 24.62 3.82
C VAL A 128 2.48 23.17 4.19
N THR A 129 2.38 22.82 5.48
CA THR A 129 2.69 21.44 5.92
C THR A 129 1.67 20.44 5.40
N LEU A 130 0.39 20.77 5.41
CA LEU A 130 -0.66 19.87 4.91
C LEU A 130 -0.68 19.78 3.38
N SER A 131 -0.23 20.79 2.62
CA SER A 131 -0.13 20.71 1.16
C SER A 131 0.93 19.72 0.67
N VAL A 132 1.87 19.33 1.53
CA VAL A 132 2.88 18.30 1.21
C VAL A 132 2.22 16.95 0.92
N GLN A 133 1.15 16.59 1.63
CA GLN A 133 0.48 15.29 1.46
C GLN A 133 -0.11 15.10 0.05
N PRO A 134 -0.99 15.98 -0.47
CA PRO A 134 -1.50 15.82 -1.83
C PRO A 134 -0.41 15.93 -2.90
N LEU A 135 0.64 16.72 -2.66
CA LEU A 135 1.81 16.77 -3.56
C LEU A 135 2.50 15.41 -3.64
N ILE A 136 2.82 14.81 -2.49
CA ILE A 136 3.47 13.49 -2.44
C ILE A 136 2.57 12.42 -3.05
N ASN A 137 1.26 12.45 -2.80
CA ASN A 137 0.33 11.48 -3.37
C ASN A 137 0.32 11.55 -4.91
N LYS A 138 0.34 12.74 -5.49
CA LYS A 138 0.41 12.91 -6.95
C LYS A 138 1.75 12.48 -7.54
N LEU A 139 2.85 12.88 -6.92
CA LEU A 139 4.19 12.49 -7.36
C LEU A 139 4.41 10.99 -7.18
N GLY A 140 4.01 10.44 -6.04
CA GLY A 140 4.09 9.00 -5.76
C GLY A 140 3.25 8.18 -6.73
N GLY A 141 2.03 8.64 -7.04
CA GLY A 141 1.18 8.01 -8.05
C GLY A 141 1.79 8.03 -9.46
N ALA A 142 2.42 9.13 -9.86
CA ALA A 142 3.12 9.21 -11.15
C ALA A 142 4.30 8.23 -11.22
N VAL A 143 5.11 8.15 -10.17
CA VAL A 143 6.23 7.19 -10.08
C VAL A 143 5.70 5.76 -10.10
N ALA A 144 4.68 5.45 -9.31
CA ALA A 144 4.05 4.12 -9.26
C ALA A 144 3.50 3.69 -10.63
N THR A 145 2.85 4.61 -11.36
CA THR A 145 2.37 4.35 -12.72
C THR A 145 3.53 4.07 -13.67
N GLY A 146 4.64 4.79 -13.55
CA GLY A 146 5.86 4.54 -14.31
C GLY A 146 6.44 3.14 -14.04
N ILE A 147 6.54 2.75 -12.77
CA ILE A 147 6.99 1.42 -12.34
C ILE A 147 6.06 0.34 -12.91
N MET A 148 4.74 0.53 -12.75
CA MET A 148 3.74 -0.39 -13.29
C MET A 148 3.90 -0.58 -14.80
N THR A 149 3.97 0.52 -15.56
CA THR A 149 4.10 0.48 -17.02
C THR A 149 5.39 -0.24 -17.44
N ALA A 150 6.52 0.10 -16.82
CA ALA A 150 7.79 -0.56 -17.09
C ALA A 150 7.73 -2.08 -16.79
N THR A 151 7.12 -2.45 -15.68
CA THR A 151 6.95 -3.87 -15.29
C THR A 151 6.07 -4.61 -16.29
N LEU A 152 4.95 -4.03 -16.73
CA LEU A 152 4.05 -4.65 -17.71
C LEU A 152 4.73 -4.84 -19.08
N LEU A 153 5.62 -3.93 -19.48
CA LEU A 153 6.42 -4.06 -20.70
C LEU A 153 7.45 -5.19 -20.58
N VAL A 154 8.23 -5.20 -19.49
CA VAL A 154 9.29 -6.19 -19.27
C VAL A 154 8.72 -7.59 -19.05
N SER A 155 7.58 -7.72 -18.36
CA SER A 155 6.90 -9.00 -18.12
C SER A 155 6.19 -9.56 -19.37
N GLY A 156 6.06 -8.78 -20.45
CA GLY A 156 5.34 -9.17 -21.65
C GLY A 156 3.81 -9.14 -21.50
N ILE A 157 3.29 -8.77 -20.32
CA ILE A 157 1.85 -8.70 -20.05
C ILE A 157 1.15 -7.69 -20.97
N ASN A 158 1.83 -6.61 -21.32
CA ASN A 158 1.28 -5.59 -22.22
C ASN A 158 0.96 -6.12 -23.64
N SER A 159 1.64 -7.19 -24.07
CA SER A 159 1.45 -7.82 -25.38
C SER A 159 0.54 -9.05 -25.32
N ALA A 160 0.21 -9.53 -24.12
CA ALA A 160 -0.61 -10.71 -23.89
C ALA A 160 -2.08 -10.41 -24.17
N LYS A 161 -2.73 -11.24 -25.00
CA LYS A 161 -4.17 -11.17 -25.26
C LYS A 161 -4.96 -12.01 -24.26
N THR A 162 -4.38 -13.12 -23.82
CA THR A 162 -4.98 -14.05 -22.86
C THR A 162 -4.03 -14.28 -21.68
N PRO A 163 -4.53 -14.73 -20.53
CA PRO A 163 -3.70 -15.08 -19.38
C PRO A 163 -2.63 -16.16 -19.68
N ASP A 164 -2.90 -17.02 -20.64
CA ASP A 164 -2.01 -18.13 -21.03
C ASP A 164 -0.83 -17.67 -21.91
N ASP A 165 -0.89 -16.48 -22.48
CA ASP A 165 0.19 -15.90 -23.29
C ASP A 165 1.35 -15.39 -22.42
N VAL A 166 1.14 -15.23 -21.10
CA VAL A 166 2.16 -14.72 -20.18
C VAL A 166 3.04 -15.86 -19.69
N THR A 167 4.35 -15.70 -19.87
CA THR A 167 5.32 -16.69 -19.40
C THR A 167 5.40 -16.77 -17.88
N SER A 168 5.85 -17.90 -17.33
CA SER A 168 6.09 -18.05 -15.90
C SER A 168 7.11 -17.02 -15.36
N GLU A 169 8.07 -16.62 -16.17
CA GLU A 169 9.04 -15.57 -15.87
C GLU A 169 8.37 -14.21 -15.79
N GLY A 170 7.47 -13.88 -16.72
CA GLY A 170 6.67 -12.65 -16.70
C GLY A 170 5.77 -12.56 -15.47
N LEU A 171 5.16 -13.67 -15.04
CA LEU A 171 4.38 -13.72 -13.81
C LEU A 171 5.24 -13.55 -12.55
N MET A 172 6.47 -14.06 -12.56
CA MET A 172 7.41 -13.86 -11.46
C MET A 172 7.83 -12.39 -11.35
N ILE A 173 8.12 -11.73 -12.48
CA ILE A 173 8.43 -10.31 -12.53
C ILE A 173 7.27 -9.49 -11.97
N LEU A 174 6.02 -9.80 -12.33
CA LEU A 174 4.84 -9.14 -11.80
C LEU A 174 4.74 -9.29 -10.28
N LYS A 175 4.94 -10.50 -9.74
CA LYS A 175 4.90 -10.76 -8.30
C LYS A 175 6.01 -10.06 -7.52
N LEU A 176 7.20 -9.94 -8.11
CA LEU A 176 8.33 -9.26 -7.48
C LEU A 176 8.18 -7.74 -7.48
N ALA A 177 7.45 -7.18 -8.45
CA ALA A 177 7.22 -5.75 -8.55
C ALA A 177 6.07 -5.25 -7.67
N MET A 178 5.19 -6.15 -7.21
CA MET A 178 4.11 -5.83 -6.26
C MET A 178 4.63 -5.62 -4.85
#